data_f6ee4065cd7165b66f4a88878e1f1369
#
_entry.id   f6ee4065cd7165b66f4a88878e1f1369
#
_cell.length_a   1.000
_cell.length_b   1.000
_cell.length_c   1.000
_cell.angle_alpha   90.00
_cell.angle_beta   90.00
_cell.angle_gamma   90.00
#
_symmetry.space_group_name_H-M   'P 1'
#
loop_
_entity.id
_entity.type
_entity.pdbx_description
1 polymer ?
#
loop_
_entity_poly.entity_id
_entity_poly.type
_entity_poly.pdbx_seq_one_letter_code
_entity_poly.pdbx_strand_id
1 'polypeptide(L)'
;MTRLLLAAVLSGGLATALPAAAQFQKPEDAVKYRQSAMTVIAHHFGGLAAMAQGKLPYDAKAAAFNANIVATLAHLPFTAFGEGTDMDLHTKAKAAIWKDPAKFKAAQDKLFAAVAKLDEAAKAGTLDALKPAVGATGEACKGCHDDFRSK
;
A
#
# COMPACT_ATOMS: atom_id res chain seq x y z
N MET A 1 40.74 53.90 -2.44
CA MET A 1 40.11 52.81 -3.22
C MET A 1 39.94 51.61 -2.27
N THR A 2 38.81 51.54 -1.56
CA THR A 2 38.58 50.57 -0.51
C THR A 2 37.63 49.49 -1.05
N ARG A 3 38.15 48.26 -1.24
CA ARG A 3 37.36 47.11 -1.71
C ARG A 3 36.68 46.43 -0.52
N LEU A 4 35.35 46.56 -0.40
CA LEU A 4 34.53 45.73 0.52
C LEU A 4 34.36 44.33 -0.10
N LEU A 5 34.82 43.30 0.64
CA LEU A 5 34.55 41.90 0.35
C LEU A 5 33.26 41.51 1.12
N LEU A 6 32.16 41.29 0.39
CA LEU A 6 30.97 40.67 0.94
C LEU A 6 31.21 39.14 1.06
N ALA A 7 31.26 38.64 2.29
CA ALA A 7 31.21 37.19 2.58
C ALA A 7 29.75 36.74 2.61
N ALA A 8 29.34 35.97 1.60
CA ALA A 8 28.04 35.31 1.59
C ALA A 8 28.10 34.04 2.49
N VAL A 9 27.43 34.07 3.63
CA VAL A 9 27.25 32.91 4.50
C VAL A 9 26.12 32.07 3.93
N LEU A 10 26.44 30.92 3.28
CA LEU A 10 25.48 29.91 2.92
C LEU A 10 25.06 29.14 4.18
N SER A 11 23.89 29.47 4.72
CA SER A 11 23.24 28.69 5.77
C SER A 11 22.63 27.43 5.15
N GLY A 12 23.39 26.32 5.14
CA GLY A 12 22.89 25.00 4.77
C GLY A 12 21.87 24.51 5.79
N GLY A 13 20.58 24.62 5.46
CA GLY A 13 19.52 24.04 6.27
C GLY A 13 19.62 22.51 6.24
N LEU A 14 19.99 21.89 7.35
CA LEU A 14 19.93 20.45 7.56
C LEU A 14 18.44 20.07 7.65
N ALA A 15 17.85 19.57 6.55
CA ALA A 15 16.54 18.98 6.56
C ALA A 15 16.63 17.65 7.32
N THR A 16 16.30 17.66 8.61
CA THR A 16 16.13 16.44 9.40
C THR A 16 14.89 15.72 8.88
N ALA A 17 15.07 14.63 8.13
CA ALA A 17 13.98 13.71 7.79
C ALA A 17 13.46 13.14 9.13
N LEU A 18 12.26 13.55 9.53
CA LEU A 18 11.56 12.98 10.68
C LEU A 18 11.26 11.50 10.34
N PRO A 19 11.55 10.56 11.27
CA PRO A 19 11.22 9.17 11.04
C PRO A 19 9.70 9.00 10.84
N ALA A 20 9.30 8.10 9.93
CA ALA A 20 7.89 7.82 9.61
C ALA A 20 7.04 7.42 10.84
N ALA A 21 7.66 7.03 11.95
CA ALA A 21 7.03 6.79 13.25
C ALA A 21 6.34 8.04 13.84
N ALA A 22 6.66 9.25 13.39
CA ALA A 22 6.01 10.48 13.83
C ALA A 22 4.60 10.71 13.25
N GLN A 23 4.13 9.86 12.34
CA GLN A 23 2.81 10.02 11.71
C GLN A 23 1.66 9.65 12.65
N PHE A 24 1.89 8.77 13.62
CA PHE A 24 0.88 8.30 14.58
C PHE A 24 1.34 8.62 15.99
N GLN A 25 0.44 9.18 16.83
CA GLN A 25 0.74 9.49 18.21
C GLN A 25 0.88 8.23 19.09
N LYS A 26 0.16 7.17 18.73
CA LYS A 26 0.14 5.90 19.45
C LYS A 26 0.27 4.73 18.48
N PRO A 27 0.98 3.65 18.85
CA PRO A 27 1.08 2.44 18.04
C PRO A 27 -0.27 1.83 17.68
N GLU A 28 -1.26 1.89 18.57
CA GLU A 28 -2.63 1.39 18.36
C GLU A 28 -3.32 2.13 17.20
N ASP A 29 -3.09 3.44 17.05
CA ASP A 29 -3.66 4.23 15.97
C ASP A 29 -3.07 3.80 14.61
N ALA A 30 -1.78 3.49 14.56
CA ALA A 30 -1.13 2.93 13.38
C ALA A 30 -1.73 1.56 13.01
N VAL A 31 -1.92 0.67 13.99
CA VAL A 31 -2.55 -0.64 13.77
C VAL A 31 -3.96 -0.48 13.23
N LYS A 32 -4.77 0.36 13.86
CA LYS A 32 -6.14 0.66 13.43
C LYS A 32 -6.19 1.25 12.02
N TYR A 33 -5.29 2.18 11.73
CA TYR A 33 -5.19 2.81 10.41
C TYR A 33 -4.93 1.77 9.30
N ARG A 34 -3.87 0.93 9.45
CA ARG A 34 -3.57 -0.08 8.43
C ARG A 34 -4.67 -1.13 8.27
N GLN A 35 -5.33 -1.54 9.36
CA GLN A 35 -6.45 -2.47 9.32
C GLN A 35 -7.65 -1.86 8.59
N SER A 36 -7.98 -0.60 8.85
CA SER A 36 -9.07 0.10 8.18
C SER A 36 -8.79 0.27 6.69
N ALA A 37 -7.58 0.68 6.31
CA ALA A 37 -7.17 0.80 4.92
C ALA A 37 -7.26 -0.55 4.19
N MET A 38 -6.76 -1.65 4.80
CA MET A 38 -6.88 -3.00 4.25
C MET A 38 -8.33 -3.44 4.08
N THR A 39 -9.23 -3.06 5.01
CA THR A 39 -10.67 -3.36 4.91
C THR A 39 -11.30 -2.69 3.69
N VAL A 40 -11.00 -1.41 3.46
CA VAL A 40 -11.50 -0.68 2.28
C VAL A 40 -10.95 -1.28 0.99
N ILE A 41 -9.63 -1.54 0.92
CA ILE A 41 -8.99 -2.20 -0.23
C ILE A 41 -9.66 -3.54 -0.54
N ALA A 42 -9.87 -4.38 0.49
CA ALA A 42 -10.48 -5.70 0.34
C ALA A 42 -11.92 -5.62 -0.19
N HIS A 43 -12.70 -4.64 0.26
CA HIS A 43 -14.07 -4.42 -0.24
C HIS A 43 -14.09 -4.11 -1.74
N HIS A 44 -13.29 -3.14 -2.17
CA HIS A 44 -13.23 -2.74 -3.58
C HIS A 44 -12.61 -3.83 -4.48
N PHE A 45 -11.57 -4.51 -4.00
CA PHE A 45 -10.99 -5.65 -4.72
C PHE A 45 -11.96 -6.83 -4.81
N GLY A 46 -12.78 -7.07 -3.78
CA GLY A 46 -13.83 -8.08 -3.78
C GLY A 46 -14.86 -7.90 -4.90
N GLY A 47 -15.25 -6.66 -5.17
CA GLY A 47 -16.12 -6.33 -6.31
C GLY A 47 -15.50 -6.67 -7.66
N LEU A 48 -14.20 -6.35 -7.85
CA LEU A 48 -13.45 -6.71 -9.05
C LEU A 48 -13.33 -8.23 -9.22
N ALA A 49 -13.02 -8.93 -8.14
CA ALA A 49 -12.92 -10.37 -8.12
C ALA A 49 -14.26 -11.05 -8.45
N ALA A 50 -15.37 -10.51 -7.94
CA ALA A 50 -16.71 -11.03 -8.25
C ALA A 50 -17.08 -10.85 -9.73
N MET A 51 -16.74 -9.71 -10.35
CA MET A 51 -16.91 -9.49 -11.78
C MET A 51 -16.03 -10.43 -12.61
N ALA A 52 -14.73 -10.56 -12.23
CA ALA A 52 -13.79 -11.44 -12.93
C ALA A 52 -14.21 -12.93 -12.88
N GLN A 53 -14.87 -13.35 -11.80
CA GLN A 53 -15.39 -14.70 -11.59
C GLN A 53 -16.79 -14.93 -12.17
N GLY A 54 -17.42 -13.91 -12.75
CA GLY A 54 -18.80 -14.00 -13.25
C GLY A 54 -19.89 -14.08 -12.18
N LYS A 55 -19.55 -13.77 -10.92
CA LYS A 55 -20.50 -13.71 -9.79
C LYS A 55 -21.32 -12.42 -9.79
N LEU A 56 -20.78 -11.38 -10.39
CA LEU A 56 -21.46 -10.13 -10.69
C LEU A 56 -21.37 -9.82 -12.19
N PRO A 57 -22.37 -9.18 -12.78
CA PRO A 57 -22.27 -8.66 -14.15
C PRO A 57 -21.07 -7.71 -14.26
N TYR A 58 -20.38 -7.78 -15.39
CA TYR A 58 -19.29 -6.84 -15.65
C TYR A 58 -19.85 -5.44 -15.94
N ASP A 59 -19.34 -4.46 -15.21
CA ASP A 59 -19.59 -3.04 -15.42
C ASP A 59 -18.24 -2.32 -15.50
N ALA A 60 -17.92 -1.78 -16.67
CA ALA A 60 -16.63 -1.13 -16.93
C ALA A 60 -16.38 0.10 -16.05
N LYS A 61 -17.43 0.89 -15.75
CA LYS A 61 -17.32 2.09 -14.91
C LYS A 61 -17.06 1.69 -13.45
N ALA A 62 -17.81 0.72 -12.94
CA ALA A 62 -17.61 0.19 -11.60
C ALA A 62 -16.25 -0.48 -11.47
N ALA A 63 -15.79 -1.21 -12.48
CA ALA A 63 -14.47 -1.83 -12.50
C ALA A 63 -13.35 -0.79 -12.45
N ALA A 64 -13.39 0.25 -13.29
CA ALA A 64 -12.42 1.34 -13.27
C ALA A 64 -12.41 2.10 -11.94
N PHE A 65 -13.58 2.40 -11.38
CA PHE A 65 -13.68 3.04 -10.06
C PHE A 65 -13.06 2.21 -8.95
N ASN A 66 -13.41 0.92 -8.85
CA ASN A 66 -12.89 0.03 -7.83
C ASN A 66 -11.37 -0.19 -7.96
N ALA A 67 -10.87 -0.37 -9.18
CA ALA A 67 -9.43 -0.56 -9.41
C ALA A 67 -8.63 0.69 -9.04
N ASN A 68 -9.12 1.87 -9.36
CA ASN A 68 -8.49 3.13 -8.97
C ASN A 68 -8.43 3.29 -7.44
N ILE A 69 -9.50 2.96 -6.70
CA ILE A 69 -9.49 2.96 -5.23
C ILE A 69 -8.43 1.98 -4.70
N VAL A 70 -8.39 0.75 -5.20
CA VAL A 70 -7.40 -0.25 -4.80
C VAL A 70 -5.99 0.25 -5.05
N ALA A 71 -5.69 0.77 -6.25
CA ALA A 71 -4.36 1.27 -6.60
C ALA A 71 -3.94 2.46 -5.74
N THR A 72 -4.85 3.41 -5.51
CA THR A 72 -4.59 4.60 -4.70
C THR A 72 -4.34 4.26 -3.23
N LEU A 73 -5.17 3.38 -2.66
CA LEU A 73 -5.09 3.07 -1.23
C LEU A 73 -4.05 2.01 -0.87
N ALA A 74 -3.57 1.21 -1.85
CA ALA A 74 -2.66 0.09 -1.58
C ALA A 74 -1.38 0.48 -0.85
N HIS A 75 -0.92 1.73 -0.99
CA HIS A 75 0.28 2.23 -0.32
C HIS A 75 0.08 2.58 1.15
N LEU A 76 -1.14 2.97 1.54
CA LEU A 76 -1.45 3.52 2.86
C LEU A 76 -1.13 2.57 4.02
N PRO A 77 -1.51 1.28 4.00
CA PRO A 77 -1.24 0.38 5.13
C PRO A 77 0.23 0.28 5.49
N PHE A 78 1.12 0.37 4.50
CA PHE A 78 2.55 0.15 4.67
C PHE A 78 3.26 1.31 5.38
N THR A 79 2.66 2.50 5.46
CA THR A 79 3.16 3.62 6.25
C THR A 79 2.96 3.40 7.75
N ALA A 80 2.21 2.37 8.15
CA ALA A 80 1.76 2.10 9.52
C ALA A 80 2.34 0.80 10.11
N PHE A 81 3.49 0.31 9.60
CA PHE A 81 4.25 -0.82 10.15
C PHE A 81 5.53 -0.36 10.87
N GLY A 82 5.46 0.78 11.57
CA GLY A 82 6.55 1.30 12.38
C GLY A 82 6.90 0.40 13.56
N GLU A 83 7.99 0.73 14.25
CA GLU A 83 8.42 0.05 15.47
C GLU A 83 7.33 0.12 16.55
N GLY A 84 7.17 -0.95 17.33
CA GLY A 84 6.15 -1.04 18.39
C GLY A 84 4.72 -1.28 17.90
N THR A 85 4.50 -1.53 16.59
CA THR A 85 3.15 -1.82 16.05
C THR A 85 2.92 -3.32 15.77
N ASP A 86 3.63 -4.18 16.49
CA ASP A 86 3.59 -5.63 16.40
C ASP A 86 2.55 -6.29 17.35
N MET A 87 2.74 -7.55 17.67
CA MET A 87 1.71 -8.50 18.12
C MET A 87 0.86 -8.14 19.35
N ASP A 88 1.31 -7.28 20.24
CA ASP A 88 0.59 -7.00 21.49
C ASP A 88 -0.62 -6.04 21.33
N LEU A 89 -0.88 -5.55 20.12
CA LEU A 89 -1.87 -4.53 19.81
C LEU A 89 -3.09 -5.06 19.02
N HIS A 90 -3.54 -6.28 19.30
CA HIS A 90 -4.67 -6.92 18.60
C HIS A 90 -4.50 -6.95 17.06
N THR A 91 -3.27 -7.14 16.60
CA THR A 91 -2.93 -7.25 15.17
C THR A 91 -2.62 -8.70 14.78
N LYS A 92 -2.89 -9.01 13.51
CA LYS A 92 -2.45 -10.28 12.90
C LYS A 92 -1.11 -10.19 12.19
N ALA A 93 -0.38 -9.08 12.32
CA ALA A 93 0.94 -8.91 11.73
C ALA A 93 1.97 -9.82 12.42
N LYS A 94 2.70 -10.63 11.64
CA LYS A 94 3.74 -11.50 12.18
C LYS A 94 5.02 -10.71 12.44
N ALA A 95 5.79 -11.09 13.44
CA ALA A 95 7.10 -10.52 13.75
C ALA A 95 8.10 -10.60 12.56
N ALA A 96 7.86 -11.46 11.58
CA ALA A 96 8.64 -11.57 10.35
C ALA A 96 8.73 -10.25 9.57
N ILE A 97 7.75 -9.36 9.68
CA ILE A 97 7.73 -8.04 9.04
C ILE A 97 8.94 -7.21 9.48
N TRP A 98 9.25 -7.21 10.77
CA TRP A 98 10.35 -6.42 11.36
C TRP A 98 11.68 -7.18 11.40
N LYS A 99 11.63 -8.53 11.33
CA LYS A 99 12.84 -9.38 11.30
C LYS A 99 13.44 -9.49 9.91
N ASP A 100 12.64 -9.41 8.85
CA ASP A 100 13.07 -9.46 7.45
C ASP A 100 12.44 -8.32 6.64
N PRO A 101 12.85 -7.07 6.86
CA PRO A 101 12.30 -5.92 6.18
C PRO A 101 12.54 -5.95 4.66
N ALA A 102 13.60 -6.60 4.20
CA ALA A 102 13.89 -6.75 2.77
C ALA A 102 12.85 -7.64 2.08
N LYS A 103 12.50 -8.77 2.69
CA LYS A 103 11.44 -9.66 2.19
C LYS A 103 10.08 -8.99 2.22
N PHE A 104 9.77 -8.25 3.30
CA PHE A 104 8.53 -7.50 3.41
C PHE A 104 8.42 -6.42 2.32
N LYS A 105 9.51 -5.67 2.09
CA LYS A 105 9.55 -4.68 1.00
C LYS A 105 9.36 -5.32 -0.38
N ALA A 106 9.99 -6.45 -0.64
CA ALA A 106 9.82 -7.16 -1.91
C ALA A 106 8.35 -7.59 -2.14
N ALA A 107 7.63 -7.99 -1.08
CA ALA A 107 6.20 -8.28 -1.17
C ALA A 107 5.36 -7.02 -1.44
N GLN A 108 5.71 -5.89 -0.84
CA GLN A 108 5.08 -4.59 -1.13
C GLN A 108 5.29 -4.21 -2.60
N ASP A 109 6.51 -4.28 -3.11
CA ASP A 109 6.85 -3.90 -4.48
C ASP A 109 6.06 -4.75 -5.51
N LYS A 110 5.90 -6.05 -5.23
CA LYS A 110 5.05 -6.95 -6.04
C LYS A 110 3.59 -6.50 -6.05
N LEU A 111 3.04 -6.15 -4.87
CA LEU A 111 1.68 -5.66 -4.78
C LEU A 111 1.50 -4.35 -5.54
N PHE A 112 2.42 -3.40 -5.38
CA PHE A 112 2.33 -2.09 -6.04
C PHE A 112 2.38 -2.22 -7.56
N ALA A 113 3.25 -3.08 -8.08
CA ALA A 113 3.29 -3.39 -9.50
C ALA A 113 2.00 -4.05 -10.00
N ALA A 114 1.40 -4.95 -9.20
CA ALA A 114 0.15 -5.63 -9.56
C ALA A 114 -1.04 -4.67 -9.58
N VAL A 115 -1.19 -3.79 -8.57
CA VAL A 115 -2.32 -2.86 -8.51
C VAL A 115 -2.23 -1.77 -9.57
N ALA A 116 -1.02 -1.34 -9.98
CA ALA A 116 -0.84 -0.44 -11.10
C ALA A 116 -1.35 -1.07 -12.40
N LYS A 117 -0.99 -2.33 -12.68
CA LYS A 117 -1.51 -3.08 -13.83
C LYS A 117 -3.01 -3.34 -13.75
N LEU A 118 -3.55 -3.53 -12.55
CA LEU A 118 -4.99 -3.68 -12.33
C LEU A 118 -5.76 -2.41 -12.74
N ASP A 119 -5.25 -1.24 -12.35
CA ASP A 119 -5.85 0.04 -12.71
C ASP A 119 -5.80 0.29 -14.22
N GLU A 120 -4.66 0.00 -14.86
CA GLU A 120 -4.51 0.06 -16.32
C GLU A 120 -5.48 -0.89 -17.04
N ALA A 121 -5.57 -2.15 -16.60
CA ALA A 121 -6.45 -3.15 -17.18
C ALA A 121 -7.93 -2.79 -17.04
N ALA A 122 -8.32 -2.20 -15.89
CA ALA A 122 -9.68 -1.76 -15.69
C ALA A 122 -10.05 -0.55 -16.59
N LYS A 123 -9.10 0.37 -16.83
CA LYS A 123 -9.25 1.49 -17.76
C LYS A 123 -9.39 1.05 -19.23
N ALA A 124 -8.86 -0.12 -19.59
CA ALA A 124 -9.09 -0.69 -20.92
C ALA A 124 -10.57 -1.07 -21.19
N GLY A 125 -11.40 -1.16 -20.14
CA GLY A 125 -12.84 -1.25 -20.25
C GLY A 125 -13.37 -2.62 -20.71
N THR A 126 -12.57 -3.69 -20.65
CA THR A 126 -13.00 -5.04 -21.04
C THR A 126 -12.77 -6.06 -19.92
N LEU A 127 -13.68 -7.02 -19.82
CA LEU A 127 -13.56 -8.12 -18.85
C LEU A 127 -12.32 -8.99 -19.11
N ASP A 128 -11.94 -9.17 -20.36
CA ASP A 128 -10.80 -10.00 -20.76
C ASP A 128 -9.46 -9.37 -20.32
N ALA A 129 -9.34 -8.05 -20.35
CA ALA A 129 -8.20 -7.34 -19.79
C ALA A 129 -8.19 -7.39 -18.25
N LEU A 130 -9.36 -7.28 -17.61
CA LEU A 130 -9.49 -7.24 -16.17
C LEU A 130 -9.14 -8.56 -15.49
N LYS A 131 -9.62 -9.71 -16.03
CA LYS A 131 -9.46 -11.05 -15.41
C LYS A 131 -8.04 -11.38 -15.00
N PRO A 132 -7.03 -11.36 -15.91
CA PRO A 132 -5.65 -11.70 -15.55
C PRO A 132 -5.05 -10.72 -14.52
N ALA A 133 -5.40 -9.44 -14.58
CA ALA A 133 -4.90 -8.44 -13.63
C ALA A 133 -5.47 -8.65 -12.24
N VAL A 134 -6.76 -9.02 -12.11
CA VAL A 134 -7.37 -9.42 -10.83
C VAL A 134 -6.68 -10.66 -10.28
N GLY A 135 -6.42 -11.68 -11.11
CA GLY A 135 -5.69 -12.88 -10.70
C GLY A 135 -4.31 -12.53 -10.11
N ALA A 136 -3.50 -11.78 -10.85
CA ALA A 136 -2.15 -11.38 -10.44
C ALA A 136 -2.15 -10.54 -9.14
N THR A 137 -3.14 -9.64 -8.98
CA THR A 137 -3.28 -8.85 -7.75
C THR A 137 -3.67 -9.72 -6.57
N GLY A 138 -4.60 -10.68 -6.76
CA GLY A 138 -4.98 -11.64 -5.72
C GLY A 138 -3.82 -12.50 -5.25
N GLU A 139 -2.97 -12.97 -6.17
CA GLU A 139 -1.74 -13.72 -5.88
C GLU A 139 -0.75 -12.88 -5.06
N ALA A 140 -0.55 -11.61 -5.41
CA ALA A 140 0.32 -10.71 -4.65
C ALA A 140 -0.20 -10.48 -3.22
N CYS A 141 -1.52 -10.25 -3.06
CA CYS A 141 -2.16 -10.13 -1.74
C CYS A 141 -1.98 -11.41 -0.92
N LYS A 142 -2.27 -12.57 -1.51
CA LYS A 142 -2.17 -13.87 -0.85
C LYS A 142 -0.74 -14.17 -0.41
N GLY A 143 0.24 -14.00 -1.29
CA GLY A 143 1.64 -14.29 -0.99
C GLY A 143 2.17 -13.47 0.19
N CYS A 144 1.85 -12.15 0.23
CA CYS A 144 2.18 -11.31 1.36
C CYS A 144 1.48 -11.77 2.66
N HIS A 145 0.19 -12.11 2.61
CA HIS A 145 -0.56 -12.58 3.77
C HIS A 145 -0.06 -13.94 4.29
N ASP A 146 0.33 -14.85 3.42
CA ASP A 146 0.87 -16.16 3.83
C ASP A 146 2.17 -16.00 4.63
N ASP A 147 3.04 -15.07 4.23
CA ASP A 147 4.31 -14.83 4.88
C ASP A 147 4.18 -13.98 6.16
N PHE A 148 3.39 -12.92 6.13
CA PHE A 148 3.43 -11.82 7.08
C PHE A 148 2.17 -11.63 7.93
N ARG A 149 1.09 -12.42 7.71
CA ARG A 149 -0.16 -12.35 8.47
C ARG A 149 -0.50 -13.70 9.11
N SER A 150 -0.79 -13.72 10.41
CA SER A 150 -1.34 -14.90 11.08
C SER A 150 -2.81 -15.15 10.69
N LYS A 151 -3.25 -16.41 10.78
CA LYS A 151 -4.63 -16.85 10.48
C LYS A 151 -5.66 -16.30 11.46
#